data_8da7125e93936a1d00c98ea0778da3ad
#
_entry.id   8da7125e93936a1d00c98ea0778da3ad
#
_cell.length_a   1.000
_cell.length_b   1.000
_cell.length_c   1.000
_cell.angle_alpha   90.00
_cell.angle_beta   90.00
_cell.angle_gamma   90.00
#
_symmetry.space_group_name_H-M   'P 1'
#
loop_
_entity.id
_entity.type
_entity.pdbx_description
1 polymer ?
#
loop_
_entity_poly.entity_id
_entity_poly.type
_entity_poly.pdbx_seq_one_letter_code
_entity_poly.pdbx_strand_id
1 'polypeptide(L)'
;MLKHFIYIISLCFCISAEAQRLNKEVLYDDAICRLYKILLQASYLNTSDTLYIILNDKSIKVKKVNIISNDFPQLRVGESRSIYILDTMESHGKKLCIHFNICQLIQESISKRRIVSSGCFVFFYKVRKSKYYYYTYKEYGI
;
A
#
# COMPACT_ATOMS: atom_id res chain seq x y z
N MET A 1 -15.23 14.07 40.29
CA MET A 1 -15.93 14.04 38.97
C MET A 1 -15.04 14.39 37.79
N LEU A 2 -14.24 15.44 37.82
CA LEU A 2 -13.39 15.87 36.68
C LEU A 2 -12.36 14.81 36.25
N LYS A 3 -11.70 14.11 37.19
CA LYS A 3 -10.70 13.05 36.86
C LYS A 3 -11.28 11.85 36.10
N HIS A 4 -12.50 11.44 36.42
CA HIS A 4 -13.18 10.34 35.73
C HIS A 4 -13.60 10.72 34.30
N PHE A 5 -13.96 12.00 34.10
CA PHE A 5 -14.33 12.51 32.79
C PHE A 5 -13.14 12.57 31.84
N ILE A 6 -11.97 12.95 32.34
CA ILE A 6 -10.71 12.96 31.55
C ILE A 6 -10.30 11.53 31.14
N TYR A 7 -10.45 10.54 32.02
CA TYR A 7 -10.16 9.14 31.72
C TYR A 7 -11.07 8.57 30.63
N ILE A 8 -12.37 8.87 30.68
CA ILE A 8 -13.35 8.41 29.67
C ILE A 8 -13.04 9.02 28.31
N ILE A 9 -12.71 10.32 28.24
CA ILE A 9 -12.34 11.00 27.00
C ILE A 9 -11.06 10.40 26.42
N SER A 10 -10.03 10.17 27.24
CA SER A 10 -8.78 9.54 26.81
C SER A 10 -8.99 8.13 26.28
N LEU A 11 -9.84 7.32 26.94
CA LEU A 11 -10.16 5.97 26.49
C LEU A 11 -10.92 5.97 25.15
N CYS A 12 -11.87 6.89 24.96
CA CYS A 12 -12.60 7.05 23.71
C CYS A 12 -11.69 7.45 22.54
N PHE A 13 -10.69 8.31 22.76
CA PHE A 13 -9.70 8.69 21.76
C PHE A 13 -8.79 7.52 21.38
N CYS A 14 -8.37 6.70 22.34
CA CYS A 14 -7.56 5.51 22.07
C CYS A 14 -8.33 4.48 21.23
N ILE A 15 -9.59 4.20 21.57
CA ILE A 15 -10.44 3.25 20.83
C ILE A 15 -10.72 3.75 19.42
N SER A 16 -10.96 5.05 19.21
CA SER A 16 -11.18 5.60 17.88
C SER A 16 -9.93 5.56 16.99
N ALA A 17 -8.75 5.81 17.55
CA ALA A 17 -7.48 5.74 16.84
C ALA A 17 -7.14 4.30 16.42
N GLU A 18 -7.39 3.34 17.31
CA GLU A 18 -7.16 1.91 17.04
C GLU A 18 -8.14 1.36 15.99
N ALA A 19 -9.42 1.75 16.05
CA ALA A 19 -10.41 1.41 15.04
C ALA A 19 -10.09 2.01 13.66
N GLN A 20 -9.57 3.25 13.61
CA GLN A 20 -9.11 3.86 12.37
C GLN A 20 -7.88 3.15 11.80
N ARG A 21 -6.95 2.72 12.65
CA ARG A 21 -5.77 1.95 12.25
C ARG A 21 -6.15 0.59 11.66
N LEU A 22 -7.02 -0.16 12.33
CA LEU A 22 -7.52 -1.46 11.86
C LEU A 22 -8.22 -1.35 10.51
N ASN A 23 -9.04 -0.31 10.30
CA ASN A 23 -9.68 -0.06 9.00
C ASN A 23 -8.66 0.23 7.89
N LYS A 24 -7.59 0.94 8.20
CA LYS A 24 -6.54 1.30 7.25
C LYS A 24 -5.70 0.08 6.85
N GLU A 25 -5.36 -0.80 7.79
CA GLU A 25 -4.65 -2.05 7.52
C GLU A 25 -5.46 -2.98 6.61
N VAL A 26 -6.75 -3.15 6.89
CA VAL A 26 -7.65 -3.97 6.07
C VAL A 26 -7.77 -3.40 4.65
N LEU A 27 -7.85 -2.10 4.51
CA LEU A 27 -7.93 -1.42 3.22
C LEU A 27 -6.65 -1.61 2.39
N TYR A 28 -5.48 -1.46 3.02
CA TYR A 28 -4.20 -1.67 2.35
C TYR A 28 -4.03 -3.14 1.96
N ASP A 29 -4.42 -4.06 2.82
CA ASP A 29 -4.37 -5.49 2.53
C ASP A 29 -5.23 -5.85 1.30
N ASP A 30 -6.46 -5.32 1.21
CA ASP A 30 -7.34 -5.51 0.06
C ASP A 30 -6.73 -4.92 -1.22
N ALA A 31 -6.23 -3.68 -1.17
CA ALA A 31 -5.62 -3.01 -2.32
C ALA A 31 -4.37 -3.76 -2.84
N ILE A 32 -3.51 -4.21 -1.92
CA ILE A 32 -2.30 -4.98 -2.25
C ILE A 32 -2.65 -6.34 -2.87
N CYS A 33 -3.64 -7.03 -2.33
CA CYS A 33 -4.10 -8.29 -2.90
C CYS A 33 -4.68 -8.13 -4.31
N ARG A 34 -5.38 -7.02 -4.57
CA ARG A 34 -5.89 -6.71 -5.92
C ARG A 34 -4.77 -6.39 -6.88
N LEU A 35 -3.80 -5.57 -6.46
CA LEU A 35 -2.63 -5.27 -7.25
C LEU A 35 -1.91 -6.58 -7.65
N TYR A 36 -1.65 -7.48 -6.70
CA TYR A 36 -1.00 -8.76 -6.98
C TYR A 36 -1.77 -9.59 -8.03
N LYS A 37 -3.10 -9.69 -7.89
CA LYS A 37 -3.94 -10.41 -8.84
C LYS A 37 -3.91 -9.80 -10.25
N ILE A 38 -3.96 -8.46 -10.34
CA ILE A 38 -3.89 -7.74 -11.63
C ILE A 38 -2.56 -8.00 -12.30
N LEU A 39 -1.45 -7.93 -11.57
CA LEU A 39 -0.11 -8.16 -12.11
C LEU A 39 0.07 -9.59 -12.62
N LEU A 40 -0.49 -10.58 -11.93
CA LEU A 40 -0.52 -11.97 -12.39
C LEU A 40 -1.34 -12.12 -13.68
N GLN A 41 -2.54 -11.55 -13.73
CA GLN A 41 -3.44 -11.63 -14.89
C GLN A 41 -2.86 -10.95 -16.12
N ALA A 42 -2.16 -9.82 -15.93
CA ALA A 42 -1.49 -9.09 -17.01
C ALA A 42 -0.14 -9.68 -17.41
N SER A 43 0.31 -10.77 -16.78
CA SER A 43 1.63 -11.40 -16.97
C SER A 43 2.82 -10.48 -16.66
N TYR A 44 2.60 -9.45 -15.84
CA TYR A 44 3.69 -8.61 -15.32
C TYR A 44 4.43 -9.28 -14.15
N LEU A 45 3.83 -10.32 -13.57
CA LEU A 45 4.36 -11.09 -12.45
C LEU A 45 4.02 -12.56 -12.69
N ASN A 46 4.95 -13.47 -12.36
CA ASN A 46 4.67 -14.91 -12.33
C ASN A 46 4.28 -15.35 -10.92
N THR A 47 3.62 -16.50 -10.79
CA THR A 47 3.18 -17.03 -9.49
C THR A 47 4.33 -17.32 -8.51
N SER A 48 5.55 -17.53 -9.02
CA SER A 48 6.77 -17.74 -8.23
C SER A 48 7.48 -16.44 -7.86
N ASP A 49 7.08 -15.30 -8.45
CA ASP A 49 7.76 -14.04 -8.25
C ASP A 49 7.31 -13.37 -6.93
N THR A 50 8.23 -12.64 -6.32
CA THR A 50 7.95 -11.84 -5.13
C THR A 50 7.57 -10.43 -5.53
N LEU A 51 6.41 -9.98 -5.04
CA LEU A 51 5.95 -8.59 -5.14
C LEU A 51 6.55 -7.77 -3.99
N TYR A 52 7.31 -6.73 -4.34
CA TYR A 52 7.88 -5.80 -3.37
C TYR A 52 7.05 -4.51 -3.32
N ILE A 53 6.54 -4.18 -2.14
CA ILE A 53 5.69 -3.01 -1.90
C ILE A 53 6.30 -2.14 -0.80
N ILE A 54 6.49 -0.88 -1.07
CA ILE A 54 6.91 0.12 -0.08
C ILE A 54 5.67 0.90 0.35
N LEU A 55 5.37 0.86 1.63
CA LEU A 55 4.26 1.60 2.23
C LEU A 55 4.77 2.89 2.87
N ASN A 56 4.04 3.99 2.72
CA ASN A 56 4.35 5.24 3.41
C ASN A 56 4.21 5.08 4.92
N ASP A 57 3.24 4.29 5.37
CA ASP A 57 3.07 3.94 6.78
C ASP A 57 3.85 2.64 7.10
N LYS A 58 5.07 2.79 7.62
CA LYS A 58 5.94 1.66 7.96
C LYS A 58 5.43 0.80 9.14
N SER A 59 4.43 1.27 9.87
CA SER A 59 3.81 0.49 10.97
C SER A 59 2.92 -0.63 10.43
N ILE A 60 2.45 -0.50 9.18
CA ILE A 60 1.62 -1.50 8.53
C ILE A 60 2.54 -2.54 7.87
N LYS A 61 2.37 -3.80 8.24
CA LYS A 61 3.11 -4.93 7.66
C LYS A 61 2.13 -5.89 7.02
N VAL A 62 2.24 -6.04 5.71
CA VAL A 62 1.50 -7.07 4.97
C VAL A 62 2.41 -8.28 4.82
N LYS A 63 2.03 -9.39 5.46
CA LYS A 63 2.73 -10.67 5.33
C LYS A 63 1.83 -11.64 4.59
N LYS A 64 2.13 -11.86 3.32
CA LYS A 64 1.46 -12.87 2.48
C LYS A 64 2.49 -13.63 1.69
N VAL A 65 2.12 -14.80 1.21
CA VAL A 65 2.96 -15.59 0.32
C VAL A 65 3.28 -14.75 -0.93
N ASN A 66 4.56 -14.62 -1.24
CA ASN A 66 5.07 -13.85 -2.37
C ASN A 66 4.83 -12.32 -2.32
N ILE A 67 4.51 -11.76 -1.15
CA ILE A 67 4.40 -10.30 -0.96
C ILE A 67 5.29 -9.87 0.19
N ILE A 68 6.22 -8.96 -0.08
CA ILE A 68 7.11 -8.37 0.92
C ILE A 68 6.81 -6.86 0.98
N SER A 69 6.46 -6.38 2.18
CA SER A 69 6.22 -4.95 2.41
C SER A 69 7.36 -4.30 3.18
N ASN A 70 7.65 -3.05 2.81
CA ASN A 70 8.63 -2.17 3.46
C ASN A 70 10.08 -2.70 3.45
N ASP A 71 10.40 -3.57 2.51
CA ASP A 71 11.77 -4.06 2.29
C ASP A 71 12.10 -3.99 0.79
N PHE A 72 13.37 -3.79 0.48
CA PHE A 72 13.86 -3.73 -0.89
C PHE A 72 14.47 -5.06 -1.32
N PRO A 73 14.28 -5.46 -2.60
CA PRO A 73 14.93 -6.63 -3.13
C PRO A 73 16.46 -6.48 -3.06
N GLN A 74 17.13 -7.57 -2.76
CA GLN A 74 18.59 -7.66 -2.89
C GLN A 74 18.95 -7.76 -4.38
N LEU A 75 19.71 -6.78 -4.89
CA LEU A 75 20.10 -6.68 -6.29
C LEU A 75 21.63 -6.66 -6.42
N ARG A 76 22.14 -7.26 -7.47
CA ARG A 76 23.53 -7.11 -7.89
C ARG A 76 23.70 -5.80 -8.68
N VAL A 77 24.90 -5.29 -8.77
CA VAL A 77 25.21 -4.12 -9.59
C VAL A 77 24.81 -4.38 -11.05
N GLY A 78 24.05 -3.47 -11.63
CA GLY A 78 23.47 -3.59 -12.98
C GLY A 78 22.12 -4.27 -13.04
N GLU A 79 21.66 -4.92 -11.96
CA GLU A 79 20.31 -5.49 -11.93
C GLU A 79 19.24 -4.44 -11.63
N SER A 80 18.04 -4.70 -12.11
CA SER A 80 16.86 -3.90 -11.79
C SER A 80 15.67 -4.79 -11.45
N ARG A 81 14.74 -4.27 -10.64
CA ARG A 81 13.49 -4.94 -10.30
C ARG A 81 12.36 -3.96 -10.10
N SER A 82 11.17 -4.37 -10.52
CA SER A 82 9.96 -3.61 -10.26
C SER A 82 9.61 -3.62 -8.78
N ILE A 83 9.33 -2.45 -8.24
CA ILE A 83 8.79 -2.23 -6.91
C ILE A 83 7.56 -1.34 -7.03
N TYR A 84 6.65 -1.47 -6.08
CA TYR A 84 5.41 -0.69 -6.04
C TYR A 84 5.40 0.14 -4.78
N ILE A 85 5.27 1.47 -4.93
CA ILE A 85 5.27 2.39 -3.81
C ILE A 85 3.85 2.88 -3.60
N LEU A 86 3.26 2.58 -2.45
CA LEU A 86 2.01 3.21 -2.04
C LEU A 86 2.30 4.65 -1.65
N ASP A 87 1.93 5.58 -2.54
CA ASP A 87 2.27 6.99 -2.43
C ASP A 87 1.21 7.74 -1.62
N THR A 88 -0.02 7.74 -2.10
CA THR A 88 -1.08 8.54 -1.50
C THR A 88 -2.37 7.77 -1.35
N MET A 89 -3.12 8.17 -0.33
CA MET A 89 -4.50 7.79 -0.11
C MET A 89 -5.32 9.07 -0.04
N GLU A 90 -6.10 9.32 -1.08
CA GLU A 90 -6.92 10.53 -1.20
C GLU A 90 -8.39 10.23 -0.94
N SER A 91 -9.02 11.04 -0.10
CA SER A 91 -10.45 10.94 0.19
C SER A 91 -11.18 12.16 -0.37
N HIS A 92 -12.16 11.91 -1.22
CA HIS A 92 -13.04 12.91 -1.80
C HIS A 92 -14.50 12.59 -1.46
N GLY A 93 -14.97 13.06 -0.30
CA GLY A 93 -16.29 12.77 0.24
C GLY A 93 -16.50 11.27 0.51
N LYS A 94 -17.38 10.61 -0.28
CA LYS A 94 -17.65 9.17 -0.17
C LYS A 94 -16.78 8.29 -1.07
N LYS A 95 -15.76 8.87 -1.71
CA LYS A 95 -14.81 8.17 -2.57
C LYS A 95 -13.43 8.19 -1.94
N LEU A 96 -12.71 7.10 -2.09
CA LEU A 96 -11.33 6.95 -1.67
C LEU A 96 -10.51 6.42 -2.83
N CYS A 97 -9.33 7.00 -3.06
CA CYS A 97 -8.37 6.57 -4.05
C CYS A 97 -7.07 6.14 -3.38
N ILE A 98 -6.54 4.99 -3.79
CA ILE A 98 -5.23 4.48 -3.35
C ILE A 98 -4.32 4.43 -4.56
N HIS A 99 -3.17 5.11 -4.48
CA HIS A 99 -2.20 5.21 -5.56
C HIS A 99 -0.98 4.33 -5.28
N PHE A 100 -0.65 3.43 -6.20
CA PHE A 100 0.59 2.69 -6.22
C PHE A 100 1.45 3.15 -7.40
N ASN A 101 2.56 3.81 -7.12
CA ASN A 101 3.54 4.13 -8.15
C ASN A 101 4.30 2.87 -8.57
N ILE A 102 4.39 2.65 -9.86
CA ILE A 102 5.20 1.60 -10.46
C ILE A 102 6.61 2.14 -10.63
N CYS A 103 7.58 1.52 -10.00
CA CYS A 103 8.96 1.99 -10.02
C CYS A 103 9.91 0.87 -10.40
N GLN A 104 11.00 1.22 -11.08
CA GLN A 104 12.16 0.36 -11.26
C GLN A 104 13.24 0.73 -10.25
N LEU A 105 13.58 -0.20 -9.39
CA LEU A 105 14.73 -0.10 -8.51
C LEU A 105 15.95 -0.62 -9.27
N ILE A 106 16.97 0.20 -9.43
CA ILE A 106 18.20 -0.12 -10.19
C ILE A 106 19.40 -0.04 -9.23
N GLN A 107 20.21 -1.10 -9.16
CA GLN A 107 21.47 -1.09 -8.41
C GLN A 107 22.60 -0.57 -9.31
N GLU A 108 22.94 0.72 -9.21
CA GLU A 108 23.97 1.36 -10.04
C GLU A 108 25.40 1.02 -9.59
N SER A 109 25.62 0.92 -8.28
CA SER A 109 26.88 0.50 -7.68
C SER A 109 26.64 -0.20 -6.34
N ILE A 110 27.66 -0.69 -5.67
CA ILE A 110 27.54 -1.36 -4.35
C ILE A 110 26.80 -0.48 -3.34
N SER A 111 27.01 0.83 -3.38
CA SER A 111 26.43 1.79 -2.42
C SER A 111 25.33 2.67 -2.99
N LYS A 112 25.04 2.60 -4.31
CA LYS A 112 24.11 3.52 -4.95
C LYS A 112 22.96 2.79 -5.65
N ARG A 113 21.75 3.15 -5.25
CA ARG A 113 20.50 2.72 -5.87
C ARG A 113 19.77 3.91 -6.48
N ARG A 114 19.08 3.66 -7.59
CA ARG A 114 18.21 4.63 -8.24
C ARG A 114 16.80 4.06 -8.37
N ILE A 115 15.81 4.89 -8.11
CA ILE A 115 14.39 4.55 -8.31
C ILE A 115 13.88 5.42 -9.45
N VAL A 116 13.30 4.78 -10.46
CA VAL A 116 12.70 5.44 -11.63
C VAL A 116 11.23 5.09 -11.69
N SER A 117 10.35 6.08 -11.64
CA SER A 117 8.91 5.87 -11.80
C SER A 117 8.57 5.65 -13.28
N SER A 118 7.72 4.66 -13.56
CA SER A 118 7.26 4.33 -14.92
C SER A 118 5.74 4.47 -15.10
N GLY A 119 4.98 4.59 -14.01
CA GLY A 119 3.54 4.72 -14.07
C GLY A 119 2.89 4.55 -12.70
N CYS A 120 1.56 4.40 -12.69
CA CYS A 120 0.86 4.10 -11.45
C CYS A 120 -0.43 3.30 -11.67
N PHE A 121 -0.82 2.55 -10.63
CA PHE A 121 -2.16 1.99 -10.46
C PHE A 121 -2.95 2.85 -9.48
N VAL A 122 -4.19 3.17 -9.81
CA VAL A 122 -5.10 3.88 -8.93
C VAL A 122 -6.32 3.01 -8.66
N PHE A 123 -6.50 2.63 -7.42
CA PHE A 123 -7.64 1.84 -6.96
C PHE A 123 -8.71 2.75 -6.38
N PHE A 124 -9.95 2.56 -6.79
CA PHE A 124 -11.08 3.38 -6.38
C PHE A 124 -12.02 2.59 -5.48
N TYR A 125 -12.34 3.19 -4.33
CA TYR A 125 -13.25 2.65 -3.33
C TYR A 125 -14.39 3.62 -3.05
N LYS A 126 -15.56 3.08 -2.72
CA LYS A 126 -16.68 3.83 -2.15
C LYS A 126 -16.72 3.60 -0.65
N VAL A 127 -16.99 4.65 0.11
CA VAL A 127 -17.15 4.58 1.56
C VAL A 127 -18.63 4.62 1.91
N ARG A 128 -19.15 3.59 2.58
CA ARG A 128 -20.53 3.50 3.08
C ARG A 128 -20.53 2.91 4.48
N LYS A 129 -21.17 3.59 5.44
CA LYS A 129 -21.28 3.13 6.84
C LYS A 129 -19.93 2.66 7.40
N SER A 130 -18.88 3.48 7.24
CA SER A 130 -17.50 3.20 7.68
C SER A 130 -16.84 1.95 7.08
N LYS A 131 -17.39 1.42 5.97
CA LYS A 131 -16.82 0.30 5.22
C LYS A 131 -16.37 0.75 3.83
N TYR A 132 -15.32 0.11 3.33
CA TYR A 132 -14.75 0.36 2.02
C TYR A 132 -15.23 -0.69 1.04
N TYR A 133 -15.69 -0.25 -0.14
CA TYR A 133 -16.15 -1.11 -1.22
C TYR A 133 -15.36 -0.77 -2.47
N TYR A 134 -14.49 -1.68 -2.88
CA TYR A 134 -13.79 -1.57 -4.16
C TYR A 134 -14.80 -1.54 -5.32
N TYR A 135 -14.52 -0.73 -6.37
CA TYR A 135 -15.35 -0.75 -7.56
C TYR A 135 -14.58 -0.73 -8.88
N THR A 136 -13.37 -0.19 -8.95
CA THR A 136 -12.56 -0.22 -10.16
C THR A 136 -11.11 0.18 -9.88
N TYR A 137 -10.24 0.01 -10.88
CA TYR A 137 -8.90 0.57 -10.92
C TYR A 137 -8.62 1.21 -12.27
N LYS A 138 -7.59 2.03 -12.33
CA LYS A 138 -7.00 2.58 -13.57
C LYS A 138 -5.49 2.43 -13.51
N GLU A 139 -4.90 2.28 -14.67
CA GLU A 139 -3.47 2.22 -14.90
C GLU A 139 -3.07 3.41 -15.77
N TYR A 140 -1.97 4.07 -15.42
CA TYR A 140 -1.47 5.25 -16.10
C TYR A 140 0.02 5.12 -16.38
N GLY A 141 0.47 5.57 -17.57
CA GLY A 141 1.86 5.89 -17.86
C GLY A 141 2.79 4.70 -18.06
N ILE A 142 2.32 3.62 -18.71
CA ILE A 142 3.23 2.57 -19.19
C ILE A 142 3.44 2.71 -20.68
#